data_6e7f19d4d3c0750f43ed995985a2b7b6
#
_entry.id   6e7f19d4d3c0750f43ed995985a2b7b6
#
_cell.length_a   1.000
_cell.length_b   1.000
_cell.length_c   1.000
_cell.angle_alpha   90.00
_cell.angle_beta   90.00
_cell.angle_gamma   90.00
#
_symmetry.space_group_name_H-M   'P 1'
#
loop_
_entity.id
_entity.type
_entity.pdbx_description
1 polymer ?
#
loop_
_entity_poly.entity_id
_entity_poly.type
_entity_poly.pdbx_seq_one_letter_code
_entity_poly.pdbx_strand_id
1 'polypeptide(L)'
;TSAFVAAVTILVMFCALIYSIIAYTPVRTFIPGYPDAHSKRAAIQNTIKVDSLERVIFRWEMYSENLKRVLAGEEALKIDSILLNTRKNSDAGADISGLMKKDSLLRQSVMEEEQFGISARKQRDLPIEGMLFFTPLKGVVSQGYDPAIHPYIDITATSGSVVKAVLDGTVIFSGWSDDAGHTIQIQHDGDIVSIYKHNEKLLKKTGDKVSAGTPIALVGNSGEMTTGAHLHFELWHKGETVDPTKHISF
;
A
#
# COMPACT_ATOMS: atom_id res chain seq x y z
N THR A 1 -54.50 -26.55 32.58
CA THR A 1 -53.06 -26.89 32.54
C THR A 1 -52.52 -26.98 31.10
N SER A 2 -53.25 -27.56 30.16
CA SER A 2 -52.81 -27.70 28.74
C SER A 2 -52.64 -26.34 28.03
N ALA A 3 -53.58 -25.41 28.24
CA ALA A 3 -53.51 -24.05 27.67
C ALA A 3 -52.30 -23.24 28.17
N PHE A 4 -51.92 -23.42 29.44
CA PHE A 4 -50.73 -22.75 30.00
C PHE A 4 -49.44 -23.30 29.43
N VAL A 5 -49.34 -24.63 29.27
CA VAL A 5 -48.18 -25.25 28.64
C VAL A 5 -48.07 -24.84 27.17
N ALA A 6 -49.15 -24.76 26.42
CA ALA A 6 -49.17 -24.26 25.05
C ALA A 6 -48.73 -22.80 24.95
N ALA A 7 -49.17 -21.94 25.85
CA ALA A 7 -48.75 -20.53 25.88
C ALA A 7 -47.24 -20.36 26.16
N VAL A 8 -46.69 -21.16 27.10
CA VAL A 8 -45.27 -21.15 27.40
C VAL A 8 -44.44 -21.65 26.22
N THR A 9 -44.86 -22.72 25.52
CA THR A 9 -44.14 -23.21 24.37
C THR A 9 -44.14 -22.23 23.20
N ILE A 10 -45.24 -21.52 22.94
CA ILE A 10 -45.30 -20.44 21.93
C ILE A 10 -44.36 -19.29 22.29
N LEU A 11 -44.32 -18.88 23.58
CA LEU A 11 -43.46 -17.82 24.05
C LEU A 11 -41.95 -18.20 23.85
N VAL A 12 -41.57 -19.45 24.17
CA VAL A 12 -40.21 -19.92 24.00
C VAL A 12 -39.84 -19.96 22.54
N MET A 13 -40.71 -20.44 21.64
CA MET A 13 -40.48 -20.44 20.19
C MET A 13 -40.33 -19.03 19.64
N PHE A 14 -41.12 -18.07 20.13
CA PHE A 14 -41.04 -16.69 19.70
C PHE A 14 -39.72 -16.03 20.17
N CYS A 15 -39.27 -16.27 21.40
CA CYS A 15 -37.95 -15.84 21.87
C CYS A 15 -36.81 -16.45 21.07
N ALA A 16 -36.89 -17.73 20.75
CA ALA A 16 -35.89 -18.42 19.94
C ALA A 16 -35.82 -17.86 18.50
N LEU A 17 -36.98 -17.50 17.93
CA LEU A 17 -37.08 -16.88 16.61
C LEU A 17 -36.43 -15.46 16.62
N ILE A 18 -36.74 -14.63 17.62
CA ILE A 18 -36.11 -13.31 17.79
C ILE A 18 -34.60 -13.45 17.94
N TYR A 19 -34.14 -14.37 18.78
CA TYR A 19 -32.72 -14.64 18.97
C TYR A 19 -32.04 -15.06 17.66
N SER A 20 -32.69 -15.95 16.88
CA SER A 20 -32.20 -16.38 15.57
C SER A 20 -32.09 -15.20 14.58
N ILE A 21 -33.10 -14.32 14.55
CA ILE A 21 -33.06 -13.12 13.69
C ILE A 21 -31.91 -12.21 14.11
N ILE A 22 -31.69 -11.94 15.38
CA ILE A 22 -30.60 -11.10 15.86
C ILE A 22 -29.23 -11.75 15.61
N ALA A 23 -29.11 -13.06 15.79
CA ALA A 23 -27.85 -13.79 15.64
C ALA A 23 -27.38 -13.92 14.20
N TYR A 24 -28.31 -14.17 13.25
CA TYR A 24 -27.98 -14.50 11.86
C TYR A 24 -28.26 -13.40 10.85
N THR A 25 -28.85 -12.26 11.25
CA THR A 25 -29.10 -11.13 10.36
C THR A 25 -28.18 -9.94 10.68
N PRO A 26 -27.94 -9.03 9.72
CA PRO A 26 -27.13 -7.83 9.94
C PRO A 26 -27.80 -6.83 10.92
N VAL A 27 -29.00 -7.11 11.45
CA VAL A 27 -29.71 -6.25 12.43
C VAL A 27 -28.88 -6.01 13.68
N ARG A 28 -28.00 -6.92 14.07
CA ARG A 28 -27.07 -6.77 15.20
C ARG A 28 -26.13 -5.56 15.07
N THR A 29 -25.86 -5.09 13.84
CA THR A 29 -24.97 -3.92 13.60
C THR A 29 -25.64 -2.60 13.98
N PHE A 30 -26.97 -2.56 14.10
CA PHE A 30 -27.71 -1.39 14.55
C PHE A 30 -27.81 -1.28 16.08
N ILE A 31 -27.33 -2.27 16.83
CA ILE A 31 -27.31 -2.23 18.29
C ILE A 31 -26.11 -1.39 18.76
N PRO A 32 -26.30 -0.24 19.44
CA PRO A 32 -25.20 0.57 19.94
C PRO A 32 -24.31 -0.25 20.89
N GLY A 33 -22.99 -0.26 20.61
CA GLY A 33 -22.02 -1.01 21.41
C GLY A 33 -21.75 -2.45 20.95
N TYR A 34 -22.42 -2.94 19.92
CA TYR A 34 -22.08 -4.26 19.36
C TYR A 34 -20.77 -4.17 18.55
N PRO A 35 -19.73 -4.96 18.89
CA PRO A 35 -18.43 -4.85 18.26
C PRO A 35 -18.49 -5.40 16.82
N ASP A 36 -18.53 -4.50 15.86
CA ASP A 36 -18.44 -4.82 14.44
C ASP A 36 -17.01 -5.30 14.07
N ALA A 37 -16.93 -6.23 13.10
CA ALA A 37 -15.66 -6.73 12.62
C ALA A 37 -14.79 -5.63 11.99
N HIS A 38 -15.41 -4.59 11.40
CA HIS A 38 -14.71 -3.42 10.87
C HIS A 38 -14.13 -2.53 11.99
N SER A 39 -14.90 -2.29 13.05
CA SER A 39 -14.43 -1.49 14.20
C SER A 39 -13.28 -2.17 14.94
N LYS A 40 -13.32 -3.50 15.08
CA LYS A 40 -12.22 -4.28 15.65
C LYS A 40 -10.94 -4.19 14.80
N ARG A 41 -11.06 -4.32 13.48
CA ARG A 41 -9.91 -4.17 12.56
C ARG A 41 -9.36 -2.75 12.59
N ALA A 42 -10.23 -1.74 12.57
CA ALA A 42 -9.82 -0.35 12.69
C ALA A 42 -9.12 -0.06 14.04
N ALA A 43 -9.61 -0.61 15.13
CA ALA A 43 -8.99 -0.49 16.45
C ALA A 43 -7.59 -1.14 16.46
N ILE A 44 -7.45 -2.36 15.92
CA ILE A 44 -6.15 -3.04 15.80
C ILE A 44 -5.18 -2.24 14.93
N GLN A 45 -5.64 -1.75 13.77
CA GLN A 45 -4.80 -0.91 12.90
C GLN A 45 -4.38 0.40 13.56
N ASN A 46 -5.28 1.04 14.30
CA ASN A 46 -4.95 2.25 15.05
C ASN A 46 -3.94 1.96 16.16
N THR A 47 -4.08 0.84 16.88
CA THR A 47 -3.11 0.43 17.89
C THR A 47 -1.72 0.21 17.28
N ILE A 48 -1.63 -0.46 16.14
CA ILE A 48 -0.36 -0.68 15.40
C ILE A 48 0.24 0.67 14.96
N LYS A 49 -0.58 1.61 14.48
CA LYS A 49 -0.12 2.96 14.09
C LYS A 49 0.40 3.73 15.29
N VAL A 50 -0.31 3.71 16.42
CA VAL A 50 0.11 4.39 17.66
C VAL A 50 1.45 3.81 18.13
N ASP A 51 1.59 2.48 18.22
CA ASP A 51 2.83 1.82 18.61
C ASP A 51 4.00 2.17 17.65
N SER A 52 3.74 2.26 16.35
CA SER A 52 4.76 2.68 15.38
C SER A 52 5.17 4.16 15.55
N LEU A 53 4.20 5.04 15.85
CA LEU A 53 4.48 6.46 16.11
C LEU A 53 5.25 6.64 17.42
N GLU A 54 4.89 5.93 18.48
CA GLU A 54 5.63 5.94 19.75
C GLU A 54 7.09 5.54 19.55
N ARG A 55 7.36 4.50 18.74
CA ARG A 55 8.74 4.10 18.42
C ARG A 55 9.49 5.15 17.59
N VAL A 56 8.82 5.88 16.72
CA VAL A 56 9.44 6.97 15.96
C VAL A 56 9.76 8.14 16.89
N ILE A 57 8.82 8.54 17.76
CA ILE A 57 9.04 9.61 18.74
C ILE A 57 10.19 9.26 19.67
N PHE A 58 10.22 8.05 20.23
CA PHE A 58 11.31 7.59 21.09
C PHE A 58 12.69 7.67 20.38
N ARG A 59 12.76 7.26 19.11
CA ARG A 59 13.99 7.42 18.31
C ARG A 59 14.40 8.89 18.16
N TRP A 60 13.45 9.77 17.87
CA TRP A 60 13.70 11.20 17.73
C TRP A 60 14.21 11.83 19.03
N GLU A 61 13.64 11.46 20.16
CA GLU A 61 14.11 11.91 21.48
C GLU A 61 15.54 11.46 21.73
N MET A 62 15.86 10.19 21.44
CA MET A 62 17.21 9.65 21.57
C MET A 62 18.22 10.37 20.65
N TYR A 63 17.85 10.65 19.38
CA TYR A 63 18.69 11.40 18.47
C TYR A 63 18.88 12.86 18.92
N SER A 64 17.82 13.51 19.39
CA SER A 64 17.87 14.88 19.90
C SER A 64 18.80 14.98 21.12
N GLU A 65 18.67 14.05 22.05
CA GLU A 65 19.52 14.02 23.25
C GLU A 65 20.98 13.73 22.89
N ASN A 66 21.22 12.79 21.98
CA ASN A 66 22.54 12.48 21.50
C ASN A 66 23.20 13.68 20.79
N LEU A 67 22.43 14.42 19.99
CA LEU A 67 22.90 15.64 19.33
C LEU A 67 23.27 16.73 20.34
N LYS A 68 22.44 16.93 21.38
CA LYS A 68 22.75 17.89 22.45
C LYS A 68 24.08 17.56 23.16
N ARG A 69 24.30 16.25 23.44
CA ARG A 69 25.56 15.80 24.08
C ARG A 69 26.77 16.02 23.19
N VAL A 70 26.66 15.68 21.90
CA VAL A 70 27.74 15.93 20.92
C VAL A 70 28.06 17.44 20.81
N LEU A 71 27.04 18.30 20.81
CA LEU A 71 27.22 19.76 20.79
C LEU A 71 27.84 20.30 22.09
N ALA A 72 27.60 19.61 23.22
CA ALA A 72 28.24 19.92 24.51
C ALA A 72 29.65 19.35 24.63
N GLY A 73 30.17 18.64 23.65
CA GLY A 73 31.50 18.02 23.65
C GLY A 73 31.60 16.71 24.43
N GLU A 74 30.46 16.10 24.74
CA GLU A 74 30.37 14.78 25.39
C GLU A 74 30.41 13.65 24.37
N GLU A 75 30.80 12.42 24.80
CA GLU A 75 30.77 11.25 23.92
C GLU A 75 29.32 10.86 23.51
N ALA A 76 29.14 10.57 22.23
CA ALA A 76 27.89 10.11 21.67
C ALA A 76 27.47 8.75 22.27
N LEU A 77 26.20 8.62 22.67
CA LEU A 77 25.65 7.35 23.14
C LEU A 77 25.51 6.38 21.96
N LYS A 78 25.87 5.11 22.17
CA LYS A 78 25.65 4.04 21.20
C LYS A 78 24.16 3.63 21.22
N ILE A 79 23.36 4.28 20.40
CA ILE A 79 21.89 4.15 20.33
C ILE A 79 21.47 2.70 20.10
N ASP A 80 22.19 1.94 19.27
CA ASP A 80 21.86 0.55 18.95
C ASP A 80 21.90 -0.37 20.17
N SER A 81 22.85 -0.15 21.12
CA SER A 81 22.95 -0.95 22.33
C SER A 81 21.81 -0.66 23.33
N ILE A 82 21.30 0.57 23.35
CA ILE A 82 20.18 0.98 24.22
C ILE A 82 18.87 0.43 23.68
N LEU A 83 18.63 0.49 22.37
CA LEU A 83 17.46 -0.08 21.72
C LEU A 83 17.38 -1.60 21.90
N LEU A 84 18.51 -2.32 21.86
CA LEU A 84 18.58 -3.75 22.11
C LEU A 84 18.29 -4.11 23.58
N ASN A 85 18.76 -3.31 24.55
CA ASN A 85 18.51 -3.53 25.97
C ASN A 85 17.06 -3.19 26.39
N THR A 86 16.45 -2.17 25.81
CA THR A 86 15.04 -1.84 26.09
C THR A 86 14.11 -2.96 25.56
N ARG A 87 14.45 -3.59 24.44
CA ARG A 87 13.72 -4.74 23.90
C ARG A 87 13.82 -5.98 24.80
N LYS A 88 14.93 -6.13 25.53
CA LYS A 88 15.13 -7.24 26.48
C LYS A 88 14.33 -7.09 27.77
N ASN A 89 14.05 -5.86 28.20
CA ASN A 89 13.36 -5.59 29.47
C ASN A 89 11.83 -5.49 29.33
N SER A 90 11.27 -5.29 28.13
CA SER A 90 9.83 -5.33 27.90
C SER A 90 9.25 -6.76 27.80
N ASP A 91 10.10 -7.77 27.64
CA ASP A 91 9.68 -9.18 27.49
C ASP A 91 9.59 -9.97 28.81
N ALA A 92 9.73 -9.32 29.97
CA ALA A 92 9.80 -10.00 31.26
C ALA A 92 8.45 -10.50 31.84
N GLY A 93 7.37 -10.54 31.06
CA GLY A 93 6.05 -10.95 31.55
C GLY A 93 5.22 -11.83 30.62
N ALA A 94 5.69 -12.14 29.40
CA ALA A 94 4.96 -13.01 28.47
C ALA A 94 5.65 -14.39 28.39
N ASP A 95 4.86 -15.44 28.26
CA ASP A 95 5.33 -16.81 28.02
C ASP A 95 6.16 -16.88 26.71
N ILE A 96 7.44 -16.59 26.85
CA ILE A 96 8.42 -16.46 25.76
C ILE A 96 8.58 -17.78 25.01
N SER A 97 8.37 -18.92 25.68
CA SER A 97 8.52 -20.23 25.05
C SER A 97 7.42 -20.53 24.03
N GLY A 98 6.19 -20.10 24.30
CA GLY A 98 5.06 -20.24 23.39
C GLY A 98 5.15 -19.27 22.19
N LEU A 99 5.66 -18.06 22.42
CA LEU A 99 5.86 -17.04 21.37
C LEU A 99 7.03 -17.40 20.46
N MET A 100 8.16 -17.87 20.99
CA MET A 100 9.31 -18.36 20.20
C MET A 100 8.93 -19.55 19.31
N LYS A 101 8.10 -20.47 19.83
CA LYS A 101 7.63 -21.61 19.04
C LYS A 101 6.69 -21.19 17.90
N LYS A 102 5.82 -20.22 18.15
CA LYS A 102 4.95 -19.63 17.10
C LYS A 102 5.76 -18.83 16.08
N ASP A 103 6.76 -18.06 16.51
CA ASP A 103 7.63 -17.30 15.62
C ASP A 103 8.50 -18.23 14.76
N SER A 104 9.04 -19.33 15.34
CA SER A 104 9.81 -20.33 14.57
C SER A 104 8.94 -21.06 13.54
N LEU A 105 7.70 -21.41 13.89
CA LEU A 105 6.74 -22.01 12.94
C LEU A 105 6.34 -21.06 11.83
N LEU A 106 6.14 -19.77 12.15
CA LEU A 106 5.85 -18.74 11.16
C LEU A 106 7.04 -18.52 10.21
N ARG A 107 8.27 -18.45 10.75
CA ARG A 107 9.49 -18.35 9.93
C ARG A 107 9.67 -19.57 9.04
N GLN A 108 9.37 -20.76 9.54
CA GLN A 108 9.46 -21.99 8.77
C GLN A 108 8.40 -22.01 7.65
N SER A 109 7.16 -21.60 7.92
CA SER A 109 6.12 -21.49 6.87
C SER A 109 6.44 -20.43 5.82
N VAL A 110 7.00 -19.27 6.24
CA VAL A 110 7.46 -18.23 5.30
C VAL A 110 8.64 -18.73 4.46
N MET A 111 9.63 -19.41 5.07
CA MET A 111 10.73 -20.00 4.32
C MET A 111 10.26 -21.10 3.34
N GLU A 112 9.29 -21.92 3.74
CA GLU A 112 8.67 -22.90 2.85
C GLU A 112 7.90 -22.21 1.69
N GLU A 113 7.09 -21.17 1.98
CA GLU A 113 6.43 -20.39 0.95
C GLU A 113 7.44 -19.65 0.03
N GLU A 114 8.52 -19.12 0.58
CA GLU A 114 9.60 -18.52 -0.23
C GLU A 114 10.31 -19.56 -1.08
N GLN A 115 10.64 -20.73 -0.53
CA GLN A 115 11.27 -21.80 -1.32
C GLN A 115 10.35 -22.39 -2.41
N PHE A 116 9.05 -22.56 -2.10
CA PHE A 116 8.08 -23.06 -3.08
C PHE A 116 7.54 -21.94 -3.98
N GLY A 117 7.41 -20.70 -3.47
CA GLY A 117 6.99 -19.54 -4.25
C GLY A 117 8.03 -19.08 -5.26
N ILE A 118 9.30 -19.08 -4.89
CA ILE A 118 10.44 -18.75 -5.79
C ILE A 118 10.61 -19.82 -6.88
N SER A 119 10.32 -21.08 -6.57
CA SER A 119 10.35 -22.16 -7.57
C SER A 119 9.20 -22.07 -8.58
N ALA A 120 8.06 -21.49 -8.21
CA ALA A 120 6.91 -21.31 -9.09
C ALA A 120 6.97 -20.03 -9.93
N ARG A 121 7.65 -18.99 -9.44
CA ARG A 121 8.01 -17.78 -10.17
C ARG A 121 9.51 -17.78 -10.44
N LYS A 122 9.94 -18.55 -11.41
CA LYS A 122 11.17 -18.23 -12.13
C LYS A 122 10.92 -16.87 -12.77
N GLN A 123 11.23 -15.81 -12.01
CA GLN A 123 11.22 -14.44 -12.49
C GLN A 123 12.05 -14.47 -13.75
N ARG A 124 11.37 -14.37 -14.89
CA ARG A 124 12.07 -14.24 -16.17
C ARG A 124 12.76 -12.90 -16.05
N ASP A 125 14.06 -12.94 -15.83
CA ASP A 125 14.92 -11.75 -15.87
C ASP A 125 14.96 -11.34 -17.36
N LEU A 126 13.83 -10.82 -17.83
CA LEU A 126 13.69 -10.31 -19.18
C LEU A 126 14.36 -8.93 -19.18
N PRO A 127 15.42 -8.75 -19.96
CA PRO A 127 16.00 -7.44 -20.11
C PRO A 127 14.93 -6.50 -20.68
N ILE A 128 14.88 -5.27 -20.16
CA ILE A 128 13.89 -4.26 -20.55
C ILE A 128 13.87 -4.02 -22.07
N GLU A 129 15.02 -4.21 -22.74
CA GLU A 129 15.20 -4.07 -24.19
C GLU A 129 14.39 -5.07 -25.03
N GLY A 130 13.97 -6.19 -24.45
CA GLY A 130 13.15 -7.20 -25.11
C GLY A 130 11.66 -7.06 -24.89
N MET A 131 11.22 -6.07 -24.13
CA MET A 131 9.81 -5.87 -23.79
C MET A 131 9.12 -4.96 -24.81
N LEU A 132 7.89 -5.32 -25.21
CA LEU A 132 7.05 -4.52 -26.08
C LEU A 132 6.16 -3.60 -25.23
N PHE A 133 6.52 -2.33 -25.14
CA PHE A 133 5.73 -1.33 -24.43
C PHE A 133 4.61 -0.76 -25.31
N PHE A 134 3.47 -0.58 -24.71
CA PHE A 134 2.36 0.15 -25.32
C PHE A 134 2.51 1.66 -25.08
N THR A 135 2.25 2.48 -26.10
CA THR A 135 2.31 3.95 -25.96
C THR A 135 1.25 4.44 -24.96
N PRO A 136 1.64 5.07 -23.84
CA PRO A 136 0.68 5.46 -22.81
C PRO A 136 -0.23 6.59 -23.25
N LEU A 137 0.27 7.50 -24.05
CA LEU A 137 -0.45 8.68 -24.54
C LEU A 137 0.10 9.08 -25.90
N LYS A 138 -0.80 9.35 -26.85
CA LYS A 138 -0.41 9.98 -28.12
C LYS A 138 -0.35 11.49 -27.89
N GLY A 139 0.84 12.07 -27.99
CA GLY A 139 1.11 13.48 -27.74
C GLY A 139 2.47 13.90 -28.20
N VAL A 140 2.90 15.08 -27.79
CA VAL A 140 4.25 15.60 -28.07
C VAL A 140 5.03 15.60 -26.78
N VAL A 141 6.21 14.98 -26.78
CA VAL A 141 7.14 15.06 -25.65
C VAL A 141 7.61 16.51 -25.56
N SER A 142 7.13 17.21 -24.55
CA SER A 142 7.44 18.64 -24.30
C SER A 142 8.71 18.81 -23.49
N GLN A 143 9.00 17.84 -22.61
CA GLN A 143 10.24 17.81 -21.84
C GLN A 143 10.79 16.39 -21.82
N GLY A 144 12.06 16.25 -22.22
CA GLY A 144 12.75 14.97 -22.31
C GLY A 144 13.35 14.52 -21.00
N TYR A 145 13.84 13.26 -20.99
CA TYR A 145 14.47 12.63 -19.84
C TYR A 145 15.88 13.18 -19.61
N ASP A 146 16.18 13.55 -18.36
CA ASP A 146 17.52 13.83 -17.85
C ASP A 146 17.69 13.15 -16.48
N PRO A 147 18.66 12.24 -16.30
CA PRO A 147 18.79 11.45 -15.07
C PRO A 147 19.10 12.28 -13.82
N ALA A 148 19.62 13.51 -13.98
CA ALA A 148 20.04 14.35 -12.86
C ALA A 148 18.99 15.39 -12.45
N ILE A 149 18.25 15.94 -13.42
CA ILE A 149 17.36 17.08 -13.20
C ILE A 149 15.91 16.76 -13.50
N HIS A 150 15.65 15.83 -14.44
CA HIS A 150 14.32 15.49 -14.93
C HIS A 150 14.23 14.00 -15.27
N PRO A 151 14.25 13.10 -14.25
CA PRO A 151 14.31 11.66 -14.45
C PRO A 151 12.97 11.05 -14.93
N TYR A 152 12.28 11.75 -15.82
CA TYR A 152 10.96 11.43 -16.40
C TYR A 152 10.78 12.15 -17.72
N ILE A 153 9.62 12.02 -18.35
CA ILE A 153 9.24 12.81 -19.52
C ILE A 153 7.86 13.43 -19.31
N ASP A 154 7.64 14.59 -19.91
CA ASP A 154 6.34 15.22 -19.97
C ASP A 154 5.79 15.15 -21.38
N ILE A 155 4.52 14.70 -21.51
CA ILE A 155 3.84 14.53 -22.80
C ILE A 155 2.64 15.44 -22.83
N THR A 156 2.69 16.48 -23.65
CA THR A 156 1.58 17.41 -23.85
C THR A 156 0.51 16.78 -24.72
N ALA A 157 -0.74 16.81 -24.25
CA ALA A 157 -1.92 16.40 -24.98
C ALA A 157 -3.15 17.20 -24.50
N THR A 158 -4.26 17.07 -25.23
CA THR A 158 -5.52 17.70 -24.83
C THR A 158 -6.02 17.11 -23.50
N SER A 159 -6.49 17.97 -22.57
CA SER A 159 -7.13 17.53 -21.34
C SER A 159 -8.28 16.56 -21.63
N GLY A 160 -8.43 15.52 -20.81
CA GLY A 160 -9.37 14.43 -21.04
C GLY A 160 -8.89 13.35 -22.00
N SER A 161 -7.72 13.49 -22.65
CA SER A 161 -7.12 12.41 -23.45
C SER A 161 -6.88 11.18 -22.60
N VAL A 162 -7.08 9.99 -23.19
CA VAL A 162 -7.00 8.72 -22.47
C VAL A 162 -5.55 8.31 -22.26
N VAL A 163 -5.15 8.14 -21.00
CA VAL A 163 -3.89 7.54 -20.57
C VAL A 163 -4.06 6.03 -20.44
N LYS A 164 -3.10 5.26 -20.94
CA LYS A 164 -3.14 3.81 -21.01
C LYS A 164 -1.94 3.19 -20.32
N ALA A 165 -2.12 1.97 -19.79
CA ALA A 165 -1.03 1.19 -19.20
C ALA A 165 -0.01 0.78 -20.28
N VAL A 166 1.27 0.92 -19.97
CA VAL A 166 2.37 0.59 -20.91
C VAL A 166 2.63 -0.92 -21.01
N LEU A 167 2.34 -1.69 -19.98
CA LEU A 167 2.49 -3.14 -19.89
C LEU A 167 1.36 -3.74 -19.06
N ASP A 168 1.26 -5.07 -19.08
CA ASP A 168 0.42 -5.83 -18.14
C ASP A 168 0.93 -5.62 -16.71
N GLY A 169 0.03 -5.49 -15.72
CA GLY A 169 0.48 -5.29 -14.35
C GLY A 169 -0.66 -5.13 -13.34
N THR A 170 -0.28 -4.73 -12.14
CA THR A 170 -1.19 -4.47 -11.04
C THR A 170 -1.00 -3.03 -10.54
N VAL A 171 -2.10 -2.31 -10.36
CA VAL A 171 -2.09 -0.96 -9.80
C VAL A 171 -1.68 -1.03 -8.34
N ILE A 172 -0.50 -0.50 -8.00
CA ILE A 172 0.02 -0.46 -6.62
C ILE A 172 -0.37 0.80 -5.88
N PHE A 173 -0.66 1.88 -6.61
CA PHE A 173 -1.15 3.13 -6.06
C PHE A 173 -2.13 3.80 -7.02
N SER A 174 -3.22 4.36 -6.50
CA SER A 174 -4.18 5.18 -7.23
C SER A 174 -4.78 6.17 -6.23
N GLY A 175 -4.40 7.45 -6.33
CA GLY A 175 -4.78 8.45 -5.33
C GLY A 175 -4.40 9.86 -5.71
N TRP A 176 -4.48 10.76 -4.74
CA TRP A 176 -4.16 12.17 -4.83
C TRP A 176 -2.95 12.52 -3.95
N SER A 177 -2.10 13.42 -4.44
CA SER A 177 -1.12 14.16 -3.65
C SER A 177 -1.10 15.61 -4.08
N ASP A 178 -0.79 16.53 -3.15
CA ASP A 178 -0.85 17.97 -3.43
C ASP A 178 0.12 18.36 -4.55
N ASP A 179 1.33 17.84 -4.55
CA ASP A 179 2.34 18.14 -5.57
C ASP A 179 2.01 17.56 -6.95
N ALA A 180 1.68 16.26 -7.00
CA ALA A 180 1.56 15.49 -8.24
C ALA A 180 0.11 15.33 -8.74
N GLY A 181 -0.89 15.78 -7.96
CA GLY A 181 -2.30 15.63 -8.28
C GLY A 181 -2.76 14.16 -8.30
N HIS A 182 -3.71 13.87 -9.18
CA HIS A 182 -4.15 12.50 -9.39
C HIS A 182 -3.04 11.65 -10.00
N THR A 183 -2.58 10.66 -9.24
CA THR A 183 -1.44 9.80 -9.60
C THR A 183 -1.86 8.34 -9.60
N ILE A 184 -1.41 7.58 -10.59
CA ILE A 184 -1.52 6.13 -10.66
C ILE A 184 -0.14 5.53 -10.89
N GLN A 185 0.16 4.43 -10.15
CA GLN A 185 1.41 3.68 -10.27
C GLN A 185 1.08 2.21 -10.52
N ILE A 186 1.79 1.58 -11.43
CA ILE A 186 1.55 0.20 -11.85
C ILE A 186 2.86 -0.56 -11.72
N GLN A 187 2.81 -1.69 -11.02
CA GLN A 187 3.88 -2.69 -10.99
C GLN A 187 3.66 -3.67 -12.13
N HIS A 188 4.69 -3.86 -12.92
CA HIS A 188 4.75 -4.81 -14.02
C HIS A 188 5.70 -5.97 -13.69
N ASP A 189 5.71 -7.00 -14.52
CA ASP A 189 6.72 -8.06 -14.43
C ASP A 189 8.11 -7.51 -14.81
N GLY A 190 9.18 -8.18 -14.34
CA GLY A 190 10.56 -7.77 -14.62
C GLY A 190 11.05 -6.56 -13.85
N ASP A 191 10.53 -6.35 -12.62
CA ASP A 191 10.91 -5.24 -11.72
C ASP A 191 10.72 -3.85 -12.35
N ILE A 192 9.68 -3.71 -13.19
CA ILE A 192 9.31 -2.47 -13.84
C ILE A 192 8.15 -1.81 -13.10
N VAL A 193 8.25 -0.49 -12.89
CA VAL A 193 7.17 0.35 -12.38
C VAL A 193 6.93 1.49 -13.35
N SER A 194 5.69 1.77 -13.68
CA SER A 194 5.28 2.98 -14.41
C SER A 194 4.45 3.91 -13.55
N ILE A 195 4.70 5.22 -13.66
CA ILE A 195 4.05 6.25 -12.85
C ILE A 195 3.47 7.31 -13.79
N TYR A 196 2.22 7.69 -13.53
CA TYR A 196 1.43 8.61 -14.33
C TYR A 196 0.85 9.68 -13.41
N LYS A 197 1.27 10.96 -13.56
CA LYS A 197 0.88 12.07 -12.70
C LYS A 197 0.11 13.16 -13.45
N HIS A 198 -0.41 14.12 -12.70
CA HIS A 198 -1.17 15.28 -13.16
C HIS A 198 -2.47 14.94 -13.90
N ASN A 199 -3.03 13.75 -13.67
CA ASN A 199 -4.24 13.30 -14.32
C ASN A 199 -5.46 14.10 -13.83
N GLU A 200 -6.47 14.27 -14.71
CA GLU A 200 -7.77 14.84 -14.34
C GLU A 200 -8.60 13.83 -13.53
N LYS A 201 -8.53 12.55 -13.93
CA LYS A 201 -9.33 11.49 -13.34
C LYS A 201 -8.62 10.16 -13.44
N LEU A 202 -8.69 9.35 -12.37
CA LEU A 202 -8.23 7.98 -12.36
C LEU A 202 -9.38 7.02 -12.68
N LEU A 203 -9.14 6.06 -13.56
CA LEU A 203 -10.13 5.06 -14.02
C LEU A 203 -9.94 3.69 -13.36
N LYS A 204 -8.84 3.50 -12.64
CA LYS A 204 -8.47 2.28 -11.95
C LYS A 204 -8.14 2.56 -10.49
N LYS A 205 -8.32 1.54 -9.63
CA LYS A 205 -8.06 1.61 -8.19
C LYS A 205 -6.87 0.73 -7.83
N THR A 206 -6.27 1.01 -6.68
CA THR A 206 -5.22 0.16 -6.11
C THR A 206 -5.72 -1.28 -5.95
N GLY A 207 -4.93 -2.24 -6.43
CA GLY A 207 -5.26 -3.66 -6.49
C GLY A 207 -5.85 -4.13 -7.83
N ASP A 208 -6.27 -3.23 -8.73
CA ASP A 208 -6.78 -3.61 -10.04
C ASP A 208 -5.67 -4.20 -10.91
N LYS A 209 -5.99 -5.26 -11.65
CA LYS A 209 -5.13 -5.79 -12.72
C LYS A 209 -5.44 -5.07 -14.03
N VAL A 210 -4.41 -4.75 -14.77
CA VAL A 210 -4.50 -4.08 -16.06
C VAL A 210 -3.64 -4.80 -17.10
N SER A 211 -4.08 -4.77 -18.35
CA SER A 211 -3.27 -5.21 -19.48
C SER A 211 -2.71 -4.01 -20.24
N ALA A 212 -1.64 -4.20 -20.99
CA ALA A 212 -1.07 -3.20 -21.88
C ALA A 212 -2.16 -2.56 -22.76
N GLY A 213 -2.16 -1.24 -22.86
CA GLY A 213 -3.18 -0.48 -23.61
C GLY A 213 -4.52 -0.27 -22.88
N THR A 214 -4.72 -0.83 -21.67
CA THR A 214 -5.93 -0.58 -20.88
C THR A 214 -6.01 0.88 -20.44
N PRO A 215 -7.15 1.58 -20.61
CA PRO A 215 -7.39 2.92 -20.07
C PRO A 215 -7.27 2.93 -18.53
N ILE A 216 -6.39 3.80 -18.00
CA ILE A 216 -6.09 3.89 -16.58
C ILE A 216 -6.38 5.27 -15.98
N ALA A 217 -6.29 6.33 -16.79
CA ALA A 217 -6.53 7.69 -16.36
C ALA A 217 -6.93 8.59 -17.54
N LEU A 218 -7.27 9.85 -17.25
CA LEU A 218 -7.46 10.92 -18.23
C LEU A 218 -6.44 12.02 -17.97
N VAL A 219 -5.81 12.53 -19.03
CA VAL A 219 -4.86 13.65 -18.95
C VAL A 219 -5.52 14.86 -18.32
N GLY A 220 -4.83 15.51 -17.40
CA GLY A 220 -5.30 16.70 -16.72
C GLY A 220 -4.22 17.76 -16.52
N ASN A 221 -4.47 18.59 -15.52
CA ASN A 221 -3.57 19.64 -15.04
C ASN A 221 -3.74 19.74 -13.51
N SER A 222 -3.68 18.60 -12.83
CA SER A 222 -3.93 18.51 -11.38
C SER A 222 -2.62 18.47 -10.58
N GLY A 223 -2.66 19.01 -9.35
CA GLY A 223 -1.50 19.17 -8.48
C GLY A 223 -0.86 20.55 -8.62
N GLU A 224 0.04 20.90 -7.69
CA GLU A 224 0.67 22.22 -7.64
C GLU A 224 1.85 22.35 -8.63
N MET A 225 2.52 21.25 -8.94
CA MET A 225 3.71 21.22 -9.81
C MET A 225 3.38 20.99 -11.28
N THR A 226 2.39 21.70 -11.81
CA THR A 226 1.99 21.60 -13.21
C THR A 226 1.70 22.98 -13.82
N THR A 227 2.05 23.18 -15.08
CA THR A 227 1.89 24.46 -15.79
C THR A 227 0.89 24.40 -16.96
N GLY A 228 0.27 23.24 -17.19
CA GLY A 228 -0.68 23.04 -18.29
C GLY A 228 -1.04 21.57 -18.47
N ALA A 229 -2.00 21.27 -19.34
CA ALA A 229 -2.44 19.91 -19.58
C ALA A 229 -1.32 19.05 -20.19
N HIS A 230 -0.79 18.11 -19.41
CA HIS A 230 0.23 17.16 -19.83
C HIS A 230 0.16 15.88 -18.97
N LEU A 231 0.80 14.84 -19.43
CA LEU A 231 1.10 13.64 -18.67
C LEU A 231 2.56 13.68 -18.26
N HIS A 232 2.81 13.70 -16.95
CA HIS A 232 4.13 13.39 -16.38
C HIS A 232 4.26 11.88 -16.28
N PHE A 233 5.23 11.30 -16.99
CA PHE A 233 5.42 9.86 -17.11
C PHE A 233 6.81 9.45 -16.68
N GLU A 234 6.85 8.52 -15.70
CA GLU A 234 8.10 7.91 -15.23
C GLU A 234 8.11 6.40 -15.54
N LEU A 235 9.25 5.91 -15.94
CA LEU A 235 9.53 4.49 -16.10
C LEU A 235 10.70 4.10 -15.20
N TRP A 236 10.50 3.10 -14.38
CA TRP A 236 11.50 2.60 -13.43
C TRP A 236 11.80 1.13 -13.72
N HIS A 237 13.05 0.74 -13.66
CA HIS A 237 13.49 -0.64 -13.78
C HIS A 237 14.52 -0.96 -12.70
N LYS A 238 14.25 -2.01 -11.90
CA LYS A 238 15.12 -2.44 -10.79
C LYS A 238 15.48 -1.31 -9.79
N GLY A 239 14.54 -0.39 -9.58
CA GLY A 239 14.71 0.72 -8.62
C GLY A 239 15.41 1.96 -9.18
N GLU A 240 15.77 1.98 -10.46
CA GLU A 240 16.37 3.13 -11.14
C GLU A 240 15.44 3.67 -12.23
N THR A 241 15.45 4.99 -12.45
CA THR A 241 14.70 5.60 -13.54
C THR A 241 15.37 5.31 -14.87
N VAL A 242 14.57 5.01 -15.87
CA VAL A 242 15.06 4.76 -17.25
C VAL A 242 14.38 5.71 -18.23
N ASP A 243 15.11 6.07 -19.29
CA ASP A 243 14.60 6.94 -20.34
C ASP A 243 13.47 6.25 -21.12
N PRO A 244 12.20 6.70 -20.98
CA PRO A 244 11.08 6.05 -21.66
C PRO A 244 11.18 6.10 -23.18
N THR A 245 11.84 7.12 -23.75
CA THR A 245 11.92 7.32 -25.19
C THR A 245 12.78 6.27 -25.89
N LYS A 246 13.62 5.54 -25.14
CA LYS A 246 14.41 4.42 -25.66
C LYS A 246 13.60 3.13 -25.84
N HIS A 247 12.45 3.06 -25.18
CA HIS A 247 11.63 1.83 -25.11
C HIS A 247 10.24 2.02 -25.72
N ILE A 248 9.74 3.27 -25.76
CA ILE A 248 8.38 3.61 -26.19
C ILE A 248 8.44 4.66 -27.29
N SER A 249 7.68 4.46 -28.38
CA SER A 249 7.44 5.49 -29.41
C SER A 249 6.20 6.31 -29.03
N PHE A 250 6.35 7.62 -28.94
CA PHE A 250 5.31 8.59 -28.57
C PHE A 250 4.72 9.28 -29.79
#